data_ed368d406cfba0438b81be37df9e95ae
#
_entry.id   ed368d406cfba0438b81be37df9e95ae
#
_cell.length_a   1.000
_cell.length_b   1.000
_cell.length_c   1.000
_cell.angle_alpha   90.00
_cell.angle_beta   90.00
_cell.angle_gamma   90.00
#
_symmetry.space_group_name_H-M   'P 1'
#
loop_
_entity.id
_entity.type
_entity.pdbx_description
1 polymer ?
#
loop_
_entity_poly.entity_id
_entity_poly.type
_entity_poly.pdbx_seq_one_letter_code
_entity_poly.pdbx_strand_id
1 'polypeptide(L)'
;LSAKQFRTYIDDFFVSLEMYEDTVRGHNFKTYVHQAICKFLNFESKETAMDVYLSFFDAYRITIGNGENAFADLLDMMRSYEEKASTLTAKQRDHYVHSVNVFLLGLAVFSQNAAFRNAFASSALDKTSYPFSYDTPNEEFFYRWGISSLFHDAGYPMEIIHKQTDQYLNFIVDAVGQKSQQVQTYIEFSDFSKFNTLPRLQDFSAFCQSFLHSHPNMTEENVSKPLDLLADTISRSFNLDFFAVKQRLDGFIADMQRFNFVDHGFYSSVIVLQWYAYLMQLSGWRSEYFFMPIVECAAAILLHNYWGNVLQKKPFSLPPMEAHKNPVGWLLILCDELQEWNREAYGWIDKSRPAADRSDITITDNFIKAIYISEKSLLGDSFEREKEELLYSRLNINAVFPEGFEVDSVSAGSAAWQMHQTFREQSVIPRPLLPQLEEIAKMIHSDYVKKQLEQGSALPAELSKWDMLPPDIQYSNLSQARHISEKLRRIGCGIASENSGKKPLKKLDTEEIEQLSMFEHERWVAERRASGWTPGDKKDIAKKQTPYLVPWEYLSKEVRELDRDAVRNIIPLLGRVGLIAYRK
;
A
#
# COMPACT_ATOMS: atom_id res chain seq x y z
N LEU A 1 -13.70 4.77 -6.32
CA LEU A 1 -14.65 4.76 -5.20
C LEU A 1 -15.63 5.93 -5.31
N SER A 2 -16.90 5.70 -4.96
CA SER A 2 -17.81 6.81 -4.66
C SER A 2 -17.34 7.46 -3.35
N ALA A 3 -16.51 8.48 -3.45
CA ALA A 3 -15.85 9.10 -2.31
C ALA A 3 -16.84 9.47 -1.18
N LYS A 4 -18.06 9.88 -1.52
CA LYS A 4 -19.07 10.27 -0.53
C LYS A 4 -19.61 9.08 0.25
N GLN A 5 -19.97 7.97 -0.39
CA GLN A 5 -20.52 6.79 0.27
C GLN A 5 -19.45 6.06 1.07
N PHE A 6 -18.26 5.93 0.49
CA PHE A 6 -17.14 5.27 1.17
C PHE A 6 -16.67 6.06 2.38
N ARG A 7 -16.67 7.39 2.28
CA ARG A 7 -16.41 8.25 3.44
C ARG A 7 -17.40 8.04 4.56
N THR A 8 -18.70 7.87 4.24
CA THR A 8 -19.71 7.56 5.25
C THR A 8 -19.38 6.25 5.98
N TYR A 9 -18.98 5.20 5.26
CA TYR A 9 -18.59 3.92 5.89
C TYR A 9 -17.41 4.08 6.84
N ILE A 10 -16.42 4.89 6.47
CA ILE A 10 -15.26 5.18 7.31
C ILE A 10 -15.65 6.04 8.52
N ASP A 11 -16.46 7.07 8.32
CA ASP A 11 -16.96 7.90 9.41
C ASP A 11 -17.77 7.05 10.44
N ASP A 12 -18.63 6.13 9.96
CA ASP A 12 -19.38 5.19 10.81
C ASP A 12 -18.43 4.29 11.62
N PHE A 13 -17.36 3.79 11.00
CA PHE A 13 -16.35 3.01 11.71
C PHE A 13 -15.70 3.81 12.83
N PHE A 14 -15.21 5.02 12.54
CA PHE A 14 -14.51 5.86 13.52
C PHE A 14 -15.43 6.40 14.64
N VAL A 15 -16.72 6.54 14.39
CA VAL A 15 -17.71 6.84 15.45
C VAL A 15 -17.79 5.69 16.45
N SER A 16 -17.69 4.44 15.97
CA SER A 16 -17.77 3.24 16.82
C SER A 16 -16.45 2.86 17.51
N LEU A 17 -15.34 3.49 17.12
CA LEU A 17 -14.00 3.15 17.61
C LEU A 17 -13.66 3.93 18.89
N GLU A 18 -13.39 3.23 19.97
CA GLU A 18 -12.88 3.78 21.23
C GLU A 18 -11.35 3.55 21.29
N MET A 19 -10.60 4.46 20.73
CA MET A 19 -9.13 4.42 20.83
C MET A 19 -8.63 5.14 22.07
N TYR A 20 -7.50 4.62 22.58
CA TYR A 20 -6.77 5.25 23.68
C TYR A 20 -6.34 6.68 23.29
N GLU A 21 -6.66 7.63 24.18
CA GLU A 21 -6.21 9.02 24.05
C GLU A 21 -4.96 9.23 24.91
N ASP A 22 -3.92 9.80 24.33
CA ASP A 22 -2.75 10.25 25.08
C ASP A 22 -3.06 11.53 25.84
N THR A 23 -3.65 11.39 27.02
CA THR A 23 -4.03 12.52 27.88
C THR A 23 -2.82 13.32 28.37
N VAL A 24 -1.62 12.72 28.39
CA VAL A 24 -0.38 13.39 28.80
C VAL A 24 0.12 14.38 27.76
N ARG A 25 -0.03 14.02 26.47
CA ARG A 25 0.41 14.85 25.34
C ARG A 25 -0.73 15.58 24.64
N GLY A 26 -1.99 15.34 25.04
CA GLY A 26 -3.17 15.92 24.41
C GLY A 26 -3.42 15.45 22.97
N HIS A 27 -2.87 14.29 22.59
CA HIS A 27 -3.02 13.74 21.24
C HIS A 27 -4.18 12.78 21.18
N ASN A 28 -5.12 13.02 20.25
CA ASN A 28 -6.17 12.09 19.87
C ASN A 28 -5.75 11.37 18.59
N PHE A 29 -5.11 10.21 18.73
CA PHE A 29 -4.62 9.42 17.62
C PHE A 29 -5.72 8.95 16.66
N LYS A 30 -6.92 8.61 17.17
CA LYS A 30 -8.10 8.31 16.37
C LYS A 30 -8.40 9.44 15.38
N THR A 31 -8.40 10.66 15.84
CA THR A 31 -8.65 11.85 15.00
C THR A 31 -7.58 12.00 13.94
N TYR A 32 -6.31 11.80 14.25
CA TYR A 32 -5.22 11.91 13.28
C TYR A 32 -5.31 10.85 12.19
N VAL A 33 -5.56 9.58 12.55
CA VAL A 33 -5.74 8.51 11.57
C VAL A 33 -6.94 8.79 10.67
N HIS A 34 -8.06 9.20 11.25
CA HIS A 34 -9.27 9.55 10.50
C HIS A 34 -9.02 10.73 9.53
N GLN A 35 -8.31 11.77 9.97
CA GLN A 35 -7.94 12.90 9.12
C GLN A 35 -7.02 12.49 7.97
N ALA A 36 -6.01 11.64 8.23
CA ALA A 36 -5.13 11.10 7.20
C ALA A 36 -5.91 10.30 6.15
N ILE A 37 -6.84 9.44 6.60
CA ILE A 37 -7.74 8.69 5.71
C ILE A 37 -8.63 9.64 4.89
N CYS A 38 -9.23 10.65 5.51
CA CYS A 38 -10.04 11.64 4.80
C CYS A 38 -9.23 12.40 3.73
N LYS A 39 -7.97 12.74 4.05
CA LYS A 39 -7.05 13.34 3.10
C LYS A 39 -6.74 12.39 1.93
N PHE A 40 -6.49 11.12 2.22
CA PHE A 40 -6.25 10.09 1.21
C PHE A 40 -7.48 9.90 0.31
N LEU A 41 -8.69 9.78 0.85
CA LEU A 41 -9.93 9.66 0.08
C LEU A 41 -10.20 10.85 -0.84
N ASN A 42 -9.75 12.04 -0.45
CA ASN A 42 -9.84 13.23 -1.30
C ASN A 42 -8.77 13.22 -2.39
N PHE A 43 -7.59 12.67 -2.11
CA PHE A 43 -6.41 12.72 -2.96
C PHE A 43 -5.60 11.44 -2.82
N GLU A 44 -6.03 10.37 -3.53
CA GLU A 44 -5.28 9.12 -3.57
C GLU A 44 -3.90 9.33 -4.20
N SER A 45 -2.86 9.41 -3.37
CA SER A 45 -1.46 9.54 -3.76
C SER A 45 -0.55 8.77 -2.82
N LYS A 46 0.72 8.57 -3.21
CA LYS A 46 1.72 7.94 -2.32
C LYS A 46 1.92 8.73 -1.03
N GLU A 47 1.95 10.04 -1.13
CA GLU A 47 2.16 10.92 0.02
C GLU A 47 1.01 10.80 1.02
N THR A 48 -0.23 10.84 0.52
CA THR A 48 -1.39 10.69 1.40
C THR A 48 -1.57 9.27 1.91
N ALA A 49 -1.16 8.26 1.14
CA ALA A 49 -1.09 6.89 1.63
C ALA A 49 -0.05 6.76 2.76
N MET A 50 1.14 7.36 2.59
CA MET A 50 2.16 7.38 3.63
C MET A 50 1.68 8.07 4.92
N ASP A 51 0.89 9.17 4.80
CA ASP A 51 0.27 9.82 5.95
C ASP A 51 -0.65 8.85 6.74
N VAL A 52 -1.37 7.96 6.03
CA VAL A 52 -2.20 6.93 6.68
C VAL A 52 -1.33 5.92 7.44
N TYR A 53 -0.26 5.41 6.82
CA TYR A 53 0.68 4.50 7.49
C TYR A 53 1.26 5.12 8.76
N LEU A 54 1.84 6.31 8.64
CA LEU A 54 2.51 7.00 9.76
C LEU A 54 1.52 7.29 10.89
N SER A 55 0.32 7.81 10.58
CA SER A 55 -0.71 8.09 11.58
C SER A 55 -1.18 6.81 12.29
N PHE A 56 -1.30 5.69 11.56
CA PHE A 56 -1.64 4.40 12.14
C PHE A 56 -0.56 3.91 13.12
N PHE A 57 0.72 4.02 12.76
CA PHE A 57 1.80 3.62 13.64
C PHE A 57 1.94 4.50 14.87
N ASP A 58 1.76 5.81 14.70
CA ASP A 58 1.73 6.75 15.82
C ASP A 58 0.60 6.46 16.79
N ALA A 59 -0.58 6.05 16.27
CA ALA A 59 -1.72 5.66 17.10
C ALA A 59 -1.42 4.49 18.04
N TYR A 60 -0.57 3.55 17.61
CA TYR A 60 -0.17 2.40 18.41
C TYR A 60 1.22 2.56 19.04
N ARG A 61 1.83 3.75 18.96
CA ARG A 61 3.14 4.06 19.55
C ARG A 61 4.25 3.09 19.11
N ILE A 62 4.19 2.63 17.90
CA ILE A 62 5.20 1.77 17.30
C ILE A 62 6.40 2.65 16.91
N THR A 63 7.02 3.28 17.91
CA THR A 63 8.16 4.16 17.74
C THR A 63 9.34 3.67 18.56
N ILE A 64 10.55 3.92 18.07
CA ILE A 64 11.79 3.64 18.79
C ILE A 64 11.94 4.67 19.94
N GLY A 65 12.70 4.29 21.00
CA GLY A 65 12.81 5.06 22.24
C GLY A 65 13.30 6.51 22.12
N ASN A 66 13.80 6.96 20.96
CA ASN A 66 14.14 8.35 20.64
C ASN A 66 13.04 9.08 19.84
N GLY A 67 11.87 8.49 19.66
CA GLY A 67 10.74 9.07 18.94
C GLY A 67 10.78 8.85 17.42
N GLU A 68 11.76 8.13 16.88
CA GLU A 68 11.81 7.76 15.47
C GLU A 68 10.84 6.61 15.20
N ASN A 69 10.16 6.69 14.05
CA ASN A 69 9.23 5.66 13.62
C ASN A 69 10.00 4.53 12.92
N ALA A 70 10.16 3.40 13.59
CA ALA A 70 10.92 2.26 13.04
C ALA A 70 10.28 1.63 11.79
N PHE A 71 8.98 1.82 11.56
CA PHE A 71 8.34 1.41 10.32
C PHE A 71 8.64 2.35 9.15
N ALA A 72 9.03 3.60 9.40
CA ALA A 72 9.44 4.50 8.33
C ALA A 72 10.60 3.92 7.52
N ASP A 73 11.59 3.30 8.18
CA ASP A 73 12.73 2.68 7.49
C ASP A 73 12.32 1.48 6.64
N LEU A 74 11.42 0.62 7.13
CA LEU A 74 10.88 -0.49 6.35
C LEU A 74 10.09 0.01 5.15
N LEU A 75 9.21 1.00 5.36
CA LEU A 75 8.42 1.61 4.31
C LEU A 75 9.29 2.32 3.27
N ASP A 76 10.31 3.05 3.69
CA ASP A 76 11.26 3.72 2.80
C ASP A 76 12.07 2.71 1.98
N MET A 77 12.44 1.58 2.58
CA MET A 77 13.12 0.50 1.88
C MET A 77 12.19 -0.13 0.83
N MET A 78 10.97 -0.50 1.20
CA MET A 78 9.96 -1.02 0.26
C MET A 78 9.73 -0.04 -0.89
N ARG A 79 9.51 1.24 -0.59
CA ARG A 79 9.35 2.31 -1.56
C ARG A 79 10.54 2.41 -2.51
N SER A 80 11.76 2.42 -1.98
CA SER A 80 12.99 2.49 -2.78
C SER A 80 13.11 1.33 -3.78
N TYR A 81 12.70 0.12 -3.39
CA TYR A 81 12.67 -1.03 -4.29
C TYR A 81 11.60 -0.89 -5.37
N GLU A 82 10.39 -0.47 -5.03
CA GLU A 82 9.32 -0.26 -6.00
C GLU A 82 9.70 0.78 -7.05
N GLU A 83 10.29 1.89 -6.65
CA GLU A 83 10.67 2.97 -7.54
C GLU A 83 11.79 2.58 -8.50
N LYS A 84 12.81 1.88 -8.01
CA LYS A 84 13.89 1.37 -8.85
C LYS A 84 13.39 0.29 -9.83
N ALA A 85 12.42 -0.49 -9.40
CA ALA A 85 11.84 -1.55 -10.19
C ALA A 85 10.88 -1.02 -11.29
N SER A 86 10.30 0.18 -11.10
CA SER A 86 9.33 0.76 -12.03
C SER A 86 9.87 1.02 -13.43
N THR A 87 11.17 1.18 -13.57
CA THR A 87 11.82 1.47 -14.86
C THR A 87 11.99 0.24 -15.74
N LEU A 88 11.88 -0.98 -15.21
CA LEU A 88 12.21 -2.22 -15.90
C LEU A 88 11.03 -3.20 -16.06
N THR A 89 9.89 -2.99 -15.40
CA THR A 89 8.76 -3.92 -15.48
C THR A 89 7.55 -3.35 -16.22
N ALA A 90 6.93 -4.18 -17.05
CA ALA A 90 5.76 -3.81 -17.85
C ALA A 90 4.50 -3.52 -17.02
N LYS A 91 4.45 -3.96 -15.77
CA LYS A 91 3.33 -3.76 -14.83
C LYS A 91 3.88 -3.62 -13.42
N GLN A 92 3.86 -2.42 -12.90
CA GLN A 92 4.07 -2.22 -11.48
C GLN A 92 2.87 -1.53 -10.87
N ARG A 93 2.38 -2.10 -9.78
CA ARG A 93 1.32 -1.53 -8.95
C ARG A 93 1.97 -0.59 -7.94
N ASP A 94 1.27 0.47 -7.59
CA ASP A 94 1.60 1.24 -6.40
C ASP A 94 1.06 0.49 -5.18
N HIS A 95 1.92 -0.26 -4.49
CA HIS A 95 1.50 -1.09 -3.37
C HIS A 95 1.09 -0.27 -2.13
N TYR A 96 1.57 0.97 -1.99
CA TYR A 96 1.15 1.84 -0.89
C TYR A 96 -0.30 2.28 -1.03
N VAL A 97 -0.64 2.82 -2.20
CA VAL A 97 -2.03 3.22 -2.52
C VAL A 97 -2.94 2.00 -2.52
N HIS A 98 -2.47 0.87 -3.07
CA HIS A 98 -3.19 -0.39 -3.04
C HIS A 98 -3.51 -0.83 -1.62
N SER A 99 -2.49 -0.97 -0.76
CA SER A 99 -2.67 -1.48 0.61
C SER A 99 -3.54 -0.57 1.46
N VAL A 100 -3.46 0.76 1.28
CA VAL A 100 -4.38 1.69 1.95
C VAL A 100 -5.82 1.50 1.43
N ASN A 101 -6.05 1.30 0.14
CA ASN A 101 -7.38 1.00 -0.38
C ASN A 101 -7.92 -0.34 0.16
N VAL A 102 -7.08 -1.38 0.27
CA VAL A 102 -7.44 -2.65 0.92
C VAL A 102 -7.80 -2.40 2.40
N PHE A 103 -7.00 -1.61 3.11
CA PHE A 103 -7.28 -1.23 4.49
C PHE A 103 -8.65 -0.58 4.64
N LEU A 104 -8.97 0.41 3.80
CA LEU A 104 -10.25 1.12 3.83
C LEU A 104 -11.43 0.23 3.49
N LEU A 105 -11.27 -0.69 2.51
CA LEU A 105 -12.30 -1.68 2.18
C LEU A 105 -12.69 -2.54 3.39
N GLY A 106 -11.71 -3.02 4.12
CA GLY A 106 -11.99 -3.84 5.31
C GLY A 106 -12.64 -3.06 6.43
N LEU A 107 -12.26 -1.79 6.66
CA LEU A 107 -12.98 -0.91 7.60
C LEU A 107 -14.45 -0.74 7.18
N ALA A 108 -14.70 -0.57 5.88
CA ALA A 108 -16.04 -0.44 5.35
C ALA A 108 -16.87 -1.74 5.53
N VAL A 109 -16.30 -2.90 5.22
CA VAL A 109 -16.97 -4.20 5.46
C VAL A 109 -17.30 -4.37 6.93
N PHE A 110 -16.33 -4.11 7.82
CA PHE A 110 -16.54 -4.22 9.26
C PHE A 110 -17.64 -3.27 9.76
N SER A 111 -17.65 -2.01 9.30
CA SER A 111 -18.64 -1.03 9.73
C SER A 111 -20.06 -1.35 9.23
N GLN A 112 -20.19 -1.90 8.02
CA GLN A 112 -21.48 -2.09 7.37
C GLN A 112 -22.06 -3.50 7.50
N ASN A 113 -21.27 -4.52 7.87
CA ASN A 113 -21.75 -5.91 7.91
C ASN A 113 -21.68 -6.51 9.32
N ALA A 114 -22.88 -6.79 9.89
CA ALA A 114 -23.00 -7.35 11.23
C ALA A 114 -22.56 -8.83 11.31
N ALA A 115 -22.78 -9.60 10.25
CA ALA A 115 -22.37 -11.01 10.22
C ALA A 115 -20.84 -11.12 10.27
N PHE A 116 -20.12 -10.24 9.56
CA PHE A 116 -18.66 -10.19 9.64
C PHE A 116 -18.18 -9.74 11.03
N ARG A 117 -18.78 -8.69 11.62
CA ARG A 117 -18.44 -8.27 13.01
C ARG A 117 -18.61 -9.42 13.99
N ASN A 118 -19.70 -10.19 13.89
CA ASN A 118 -19.94 -11.36 14.74
C ASN A 118 -18.91 -12.47 14.51
N ALA A 119 -18.53 -12.73 13.25
CA ALA A 119 -17.47 -13.69 12.92
C ALA A 119 -16.12 -13.26 13.53
N PHE A 120 -15.78 -11.98 13.45
CA PHE A 120 -14.57 -11.46 14.08
C PHE A 120 -14.63 -11.56 15.61
N ALA A 121 -15.72 -11.15 16.22
CA ALA A 121 -15.88 -11.20 17.68
C ALA A 121 -15.80 -12.62 18.24
N SER A 122 -16.28 -13.63 17.49
CA SER A 122 -16.19 -15.06 17.90
C SER A 122 -14.78 -15.63 17.82
N SER A 123 -13.89 -15.02 17.05
CA SER A 123 -12.48 -15.37 16.90
C SER A 123 -11.53 -14.39 17.61
N ALA A 124 -12.06 -13.45 18.37
CA ALA A 124 -11.26 -12.52 19.15
C ALA A 124 -10.29 -13.26 20.06
N LEU A 125 -9.12 -12.67 20.27
CA LEU A 125 -8.09 -13.25 21.12
C LEU A 125 -8.62 -13.44 22.55
N ASP A 126 -8.29 -14.58 23.14
CA ASP A 126 -8.70 -14.89 24.50
C ASP A 126 -8.03 -13.95 25.50
N LYS A 127 -8.79 -12.97 26.00
CA LYS A 127 -8.32 -11.98 26.96
C LYS A 127 -7.99 -12.56 28.33
N THR A 128 -8.43 -13.79 28.64
CA THR A 128 -8.08 -14.48 29.90
C THR A 128 -6.68 -15.08 29.82
N SER A 129 -6.29 -15.56 28.63
CA SER A 129 -4.94 -16.06 28.37
C SER A 129 -3.96 -14.94 28.00
N TYR A 130 -4.47 -13.88 27.37
CA TYR A 130 -3.69 -12.72 26.93
C TYR A 130 -4.40 -11.43 27.35
N PRO A 131 -3.99 -10.82 28.45
CA PRO A 131 -4.60 -9.57 28.94
C PRO A 131 -4.16 -8.40 28.04
N PHE A 132 -4.75 -8.31 26.86
CA PHE A 132 -4.56 -7.16 25.96
C PHE A 132 -5.22 -5.91 26.49
N SER A 133 -4.63 -4.77 26.13
CA SER A 133 -5.18 -3.45 26.43
C SER A 133 -6.31 -3.01 25.48
N TYR A 134 -6.84 -3.90 24.65
CA TYR A 134 -7.96 -3.57 23.77
C TYR A 134 -9.27 -3.55 24.57
N ASP A 135 -9.86 -2.37 24.66
CA ASP A 135 -11.07 -2.18 25.46
C ASP A 135 -12.32 -2.68 24.71
N THR A 136 -12.28 -2.68 23.36
CA THR A 136 -13.40 -3.07 22.52
C THR A 136 -12.99 -4.00 21.38
N PRO A 137 -13.92 -4.85 20.85
CA PRO A 137 -13.66 -5.64 19.64
C PRO A 137 -13.32 -4.77 18.42
N ASN A 138 -13.84 -3.54 18.34
CA ASN A 138 -13.55 -2.61 17.25
C ASN A 138 -12.10 -2.13 17.27
N GLU A 139 -11.55 -1.86 18.45
CA GLU A 139 -10.14 -1.48 18.60
C GLU A 139 -9.20 -2.65 18.25
N GLU A 140 -9.52 -3.86 18.73
CA GLU A 140 -8.78 -5.06 18.35
C GLU A 140 -8.83 -5.30 16.83
N PHE A 141 -9.99 -5.15 16.21
CA PHE A 141 -10.14 -5.25 14.77
C PHE A 141 -9.29 -4.20 14.06
N PHE A 142 -9.37 -2.94 14.47
CA PHE A 142 -8.63 -1.86 13.83
C PHE A 142 -7.12 -2.11 13.85
N TYR A 143 -6.58 -2.55 14.97
CA TYR A 143 -5.17 -2.90 15.10
C TYR A 143 -4.77 -4.08 14.20
N ARG A 144 -5.46 -5.21 14.34
CA ARG A 144 -5.14 -6.43 13.59
C ARG A 144 -5.35 -6.25 12.09
N TRP A 145 -6.42 -5.60 11.71
CA TRP A 145 -6.72 -5.31 10.32
C TRP A 145 -5.71 -4.34 9.71
N GLY A 146 -5.37 -3.27 10.42
CA GLY A 146 -4.37 -2.30 9.95
C GLY A 146 -3.02 -2.95 9.68
N ILE A 147 -2.51 -3.78 10.60
CA ILE A 147 -1.26 -4.51 10.38
C ILE A 147 -1.38 -5.46 9.19
N SER A 148 -2.45 -6.25 9.11
CA SER A 148 -2.59 -7.24 8.05
C SER A 148 -2.72 -6.60 6.68
N SER A 149 -3.57 -5.58 6.55
CA SER A 149 -3.84 -4.94 5.25
C SER A 149 -2.73 -4.02 4.77
N LEU A 150 -2.08 -3.27 5.68
CA LEU A 150 -1.02 -2.34 5.30
C LEU A 150 0.30 -3.04 4.96
N PHE A 151 0.51 -4.28 5.46
CA PHE A 151 1.76 -5.02 5.25
C PHE A 151 1.62 -6.32 4.45
N HIS A 152 0.45 -6.64 3.90
CA HIS A 152 0.29 -7.90 3.17
C HIS A 152 1.25 -8.03 1.98
N ASP A 153 1.66 -6.89 1.40
CA ASP A 153 2.57 -6.80 0.27
C ASP A 153 4.04 -6.47 0.64
N ALA A 154 4.40 -6.48 1.93
CA ALA A 154 5.76 -6.15 2.38
C ALA A 154 6.87 -7.04 1.74
N GLY A 155 6.53 -8.25 1.33
CA GLY A 155 7.41 -9.18 0.62
C GLY A 155 7.44 -9.02 -0.91
N TYR A 156 6.64 -8.12 -1.46
CA TYR A 156 6.55 -7.92 -2.92
C TYR A 156 7.88 -7.54 -3.60
N PRO A 157 8.81 -6.81 -2.97
CA PRO A 157 10.14 -6.59 -3.53
C PRO A 157 10.86 -7.87 -3.95
N MET A 158 10.67 -8.99 -3.25
CA MET A 158 11.25 -10.29 -3.61
C MET A 158 10.70 -10.80 -4.95
N GLU A 159 9.39 -10.66 -5.17
CA GLU A 159 8.73 -11.04 -6.41
C GLU A 159 9.15 -10.14 -7.59
N ILE A 160 9.28 -8.84 -7.34
CA ILE A 160 9.72 -7.86 -8.36
C ILE A 160 11.14 -8.19 -8.83
N ILE A 161 12.09 -8.37 -7.91
CA ILE A 161 13.48 -8.67 -8.23
C ILE A 161 13.57 -9.94 -9.09
N HIS A 162 12.86 -10.98 -8.72
CA HIS A 162 12.79 -12.23 -9.47
C HIS A 162 12.27 -12.00 -10.91
N LYS A 163 11.11 -11.36 -11.06
CA LYS A 163 10.51 -11.06 -12.36
C LYS A 163 11.40 -10.17 -13.24
N GLN A 164 12.06 -9.19 -12.67
CA GLN A 164 12.96 -8.29 -13.40
C GLN A 164 14.18 -9.03 -13.94
N THR A 165 14.76 -9.88 -13.12
CA THR A 165 15.93 -10.68 -13.54
C THR A 165 15.57 -11.59 -14.71
N ASP A 166 14.44 -12.28 -14.64
CA ASP A 166 13.93 -13.13 -15.72
C ASP A 166 13.70 -12.33 -17.01
N GLN A 167 13.04 -11.17 -16.91
CA GLN A 167 12.77 -10.33 -18.07
C GLN A 167 14.05 -9.79 -18.71
N TYR A 168 15.01 -9.36 -17.91
CA TYR A 168 16.28 -8.85 -18.40
C TYR A 168 17.07 -9.94 -19.15
N LEU A 169 17.17 -11.14 -18.58
CA LEU A 169 17.87 -12.25 -19.23
C LEU A 169 17.16 -12.72 -20.50
N ASN A 170 15.84 -12.79 -20.50
CA ASN A 170 15.05 -13.17 -21.68
C ASN A 170 15.15 -12.12 -22.79
N PHE A 171 15.21 -10.81 -22.45
CA PHE A 171 15.49 -9.76 -23.44
C PHE A 171 16.84 -10.00 -24.16
N ILE A 172 17.89 -10.40 -23.43
CA ILE A 172 19.20 -10.71 -24.04
C ILE A 172 19.09 -11.93 -24.95
N VAL A 173 18.43 -13.00 -24.49
CA VAL A 173 18.25 -14.24 -25.29
C VAL A 173 17.47 -13.97 -26.56
N ASP A 174 16.41 -13.17 -26.49
CA ASP A 174 15.62 -12.75 -27.65
C ASP A 174 16.42 -11.89 -28.64
N ALA A 175 17.27 -10.99 -28.12
CA ALA A 175 18.13 -10.13 -28.93
C ALA A 175 19.19 -10.91 -29.73
N VAL A 176 19.66 -12.05 -29.21
CA VAL A 176 20.61 -12.93 -29.92
C VAL A 176 19.90 -13.99 -30.79
N GLY A 177 18.57 -13.89 -30.96
CA GLY A 177 17.79 -14.72 -31.88
C GLY A 177 17.41 -16.11 -31.37
N GLN A 178 17.57 -16.38 -30.07
CA GLN A 178 17.25 -17.67 -29.44
C GLN A 178 15.85 -17.68 -28.80
N LYS A 179 14.83 -17.17 -29.48
CA LYS A 179 13.46 -16.98 -28.95
C LYS A 179 12.78 -18.24 -28.40
N SER A 180 13.31 -19.43 -28.68
CA SER A 180 12.76 -20.70 -28.18
C SER A 180 13.32 -21.13 -26.83
N GLN A 181 14.32 -20.43 -26.31
CA GLN A 181 14.98 -20.74 -25.04
C GLN A 181 14.72 -19.62 -24.05
N GLN A 182 13.79 -19.83 -23.13
CA GLN A 182 13.55 -18.90 -22.02
C GLN A 182 14.50 -19.24 -20.87
N VAL A 183 15.15 -18.19 -20.34
CA VAL A 183 15.91 -18.26 -19.10
C VAL A 183 14.96 -18.01 -17.94
N GLN A 184 15.05 -18.85 -16.93
CA GLN A 184 14.31 -18.72 -15.67
C GLN A 184 15.31 -18.65 -14.53
N THR A 185 15.09 -17.73 -13.59
CA THR A 185 15.88 -17.60 -12.38
C THR A 185 15.07 -18.04 -11.17
N TYR A 186 15.75 -18.36 -10.07
CA TYR A 186 15.10 -18.61 -8.80
C TYR A 186 15.92 -18.01 -7.65
N ILE A 187 15.24 -17.72 -6.54
CA ILE A 187 15.90 -17.23 -5.34
C ILE A 187 16.35 -18.43 -4.51
N GLU A 188 17.62 -18.50 -4.18
CA GLU A 188 18.19 -19.50 -3.28
C GLU A 188 18.77 -18.85 -2.04
N PHE A 189 18.43 -19.39 -0.88
CA PHE A 189 19.01 -18.97 0.39
C PHE A 189 20.13 -19.92 0.77
N SER A 190 21.32 -19.42 1.01
CA SER A 190 22.43 -20.21 1.57
C SER A 190 22.11 -20.68 2.98
N ASP A 191 21.32 -19.93 3.74
CA ASP A 191 20.88 -20.25 5.07
C ASP A 191 19.56 -19.51 5.39
N PHE A 192 18.44 -20.15 5.08
CA PHE A 192 17.12 -19.61 5.39
C PHE A 192 16.80 -19.64 6.89
N SER A 193 17.51 -20.48 7.67
CA SER A 193 17.25 -20.59 9.10
C SER A 193 17.44 -19.27 9.84
N LYS A 194 18.35 -18.42 9.37
CA LYS A 194 18.58 -17.08 9.93
C LYS A 194 17.37 -16.16 9.73
N PHE A 195 16.72 -16.26 8.57
CA PHE A 195 15.50 -15.50 8.30
C PHE A 195 14.28 -16.10 9.01
N ASN A 196 14.31 -17.40 9.31
CA ASN A 196 13.29 -18.12 10.09
C ASN A 196 13.63 -18.18 11.59
N THR A 197 14.28 -17.16 12.15
CA THR A 197 14.60 -17.07 13.58
C THR A 197 14.34 -15.65 14.05
N LEU A 198 13.42 -15.48 15.01
CA LEU A 198 13.08 -14.19 15.57
C LEU A 198 14.25 -13.57 16.35
N PRO A 199 14.40 -12.24 16.32
CA PRO A 199 15.21 -11.52 17.30
C PRO A 199 14.79 -11.90 18.72
N ARG A 200 15.72 -11.93 19.65
CA ARG A 200 15.45 -12.28 21.05
C ARG A 200 14.57 -11.20 21.68
N LEU A 201 13.35 -11.57 22.04
CA LEU A 201 12.42 -10.71 22.77
C LEU A 201 12.91 -10.45 24.19
N GLN A 202 12.65 -9.26 24.76
CA GLN A 202 13.14 -8.89 26.09
C GLN A 202 12.54 -9.74 27.20
N ASP A 203 11.27 -10.08 27.10
CA ASP A 203 10.48 -10.88 28.03
C ASP A 203 10.14 -12.26 27.45
N PHE A 204 11.08 -12.86 26.71
CA PHE A 204 10.88 -14.10 25.97
C PHE A 204 10.30 -15.24 26.82
N SER A 205 10.76 -15.39 28.08
CA SER A 205 10.24 -16.43 28.94
C SER A 205 8.76 -16.23 29.30
N ALA A 206 8.33 -15.00 29.55
CA ALA A 206 6.93 -14.68 29.80
C ALA A 206 6.08 -14.89 28.55
N PHE A 207 6.58 -14.44 27.39
CA PHE A 207 5.96 -14.67 26.09
C PHE A 207 5.81 -16.17 25.81
N CYS A 208 6.87 -16.98 25.98
CA CYS A 208 6.81 -18.43 25.80
C CYS A 208 5.79 -19.10 26.71
N GLN A 209 5.77 -18.75 28.00
CA GLN A 209 4.80 -19.33 28.92
C GLN A 209 3.35 -19.03 28.51
N SER A 210 3.08 -17.79 28.20
CA SER A 210 1.77 -17.36 27.70
C SER A 210 1.38 -18.10 26.43
N PHE A 211 2.30 -18.16 25.47
CA PHE A 211 2.06 -18.80 24.18
C PHE A 211 1.85 -20.30 24.31
N LEU A 212 2.77 -21.02 24.97
CA LEU A 212 2.73 -22.48 25.10
C LEU A 212 1.53 -22.98 25.90
N HIS A 213 0.99 -22.14 26.81
CA HIS A 213 -0.24 -22.50 27.52
C HIS A 213 -1.41 -22.75 26.58
N SER A 214 -1.53 -21.94 25.54
CA SER A 214 -2.61 -22.02 24.54
C SER A 214 -2.23 -22.86 23.29
N HIS A 215 -0.98 -23.34 23.21
CA HIS A 215 -0.41 -23.98 22.04
C HIS A 215 0.32 -25.28 22.39
N PRO A 216 -0.42 -26.34 22.77
CA PRO A 216 0.16 -27.56 23.35
C PRO A 216 1.09 -28.34 22.40
N ASN A 217 1.01 -28.09 21.09
CA ASN A 217 1.88 -28.73 20.08
C ASN A 217 3.23 -28.02 19.89
N MET A 218 3.44 -26.90 20.59
CA MET A 218 4.63 -26.05 20.44
C MET A 218 5.63 -26.28 21.57
N THR A 219 6.90 -26.02 21.31
CA THR A 219 8.00 -26.00 22.27
C THR A 219 8.63 -24.61 22.31
N GLU A 220 9.46 -24.31 23.28
CA GLU A 220 10.19 -23.04 23.35
C GLU A 220 11.03 -22.78 22.08
N GLU A 221 11.61 -23.82 21.51
CA GLU A 221 12.36 -23.70 20.25
C GLU A 221 11.44 -23.28 19.07
N ASN A 222 10.24 -23.84 18.99
CA ASN A 222 9.28 -23.50 17.93
C ASN A 222 8.84 -22.03 18.03
N VAL A 223 8.62 -21.50 19.24
CA VAL A 223 8.16 -20.13 19.46
C VAL A 223 9.12 -19.08 18.89
N SER A 224 10.39 -19.41 18.75
CA SER A 224 11.38 -18.54 18.12
C SER A 224 11.41 -18.59 16.59
N LYS A 225 10.61 -19.44 15.96
CA LYS A 225 10.61 -19.66 14.50
C LYS A 225 9.33 -19.14 13.86
N PRO A 226 9.39 -18.10 13.01
CA PRO A 226 8.22 -17.58 12.27
C PRO A 226 7.36 -18.65 11.62
N LEU A 227 7.95 -19.60 10.86
CA LEU A 227 7.17 -20.62 10.16
C LEU A 227 6.45 -21.57 11.12
N ASP A 228 7.01 -21.85 12.31
CA ASP A 228 6.37 -22.70 13.31
C ASP A 228 5.18 -21.99 13.95
N LEU A 229 5.29 -20.67 14.22
CA LEU A 229 4.18 -19.85 14.71
C LEU A 229 3.04 -19.80 13.68
N LEU A 230 3.37 -19.60 12.40
CA LEU A 230 2.39 -19.60 11.32
C LEU A 230 1.72 -20.98 11.15
N ALA A 231 2.51 -22.08 11.24
CA ALA A 231 1.98 -23.42 11.14
C ALA A 231 0.98 -23.73 12.26
N ASP A 232 1.29 -23.32 13.49
CA ASP A 232 0.40 -23.51 14.63
C ASP A 232 -0.91 -22.72 14.48
N THR A 233 -0.81 -21.45 14.11
CA THR A 233 -1.99 -20.60 13.90
C THR A 233 -2.91 -21.17 12.80
N ILE A 234 -2.35 -21.60 11.68
CA ILE A 234 -3.13 -22.23 10.58
C ILE A 234 -3.74 -23.54 11.04
N SER A 235 -2.97 -24.41 11.70
CA SER A 235 -3.47 -25.72 12.15
C SER A 235 -4.64 -25.57 13.13
N ARG A 236 -4.56 -24.64 14.08
CA ARG A 236 -5.66 -24.34 15.01
C ARG A 236 -6.89 -23.74 14.30
N SER A 237 -6.69 -22.73 13.43
CA SER A 237 -7.79 -22.08 12.73
C SER A 237 -8.62 -23.04 11.87
N PHE A 238 -7.98 -24.02 11.25
CA PHE A 238 -8.63 -24.93 10.29
C PHE A 238 -8.71 -26.38 10.76
N ASN A 239 -8.34 -26.65 12.02
CA ASN A 239 -8.32 -27.99 12.61
C ASN A 239 -7.51 -29.00 11.76
N LEU A 240 -6.28 -28.60 11.43
CA LEU A 240 -5.33 -29.40 10.68
C LEU A 240 -4.24 -29.96 11.58
N ASP A 241 -3.59 -31.03 11.14
CA ASP A 241 -2.41 -31.55 11.82
C ASP A 241 -1.24 -30.56 11.76
N PHE A 242 -0.70 -30.17 12.91
CA PHE A 242 0.38 -29.20 13.00
C PHE A 242 1.63 -29.62 12.21
N PHE A 243 2.02 -30.88 12.31
CA PHE A 243 3.24 -31.35 11.65
C PHE A 243 3.07 -31.40 10.13
N ALA A 244 1.89 -31.73 9.65
CA ALA A 244 1.58 -31.69 8.21
C ALA A 244 1.64 -30.25 7.67
N VAL A 245 1.07 -29.26 8.40
CA VAL A 245 1.12 -27.85 7.99
C VAL A 245 2.55 -27.33 8.05
N LYS A 246 3.29 -27.62 9.14
CA LYS A 246 4.69 -27.26 9.29
C LYS A 246 5.57 -27.80 8.17
N GLN A 247 5.48 -29.10 7.90
CA GLN A 247 6.24 -29.73 6.82
C GLN A 247 5.96 -29.09 5.46
N ARG A 248 4.70 -28.72 5.22
CA ARG A 248 4.30 -28.08 3.98
C ARG A 248 4.82 -26.65 3.86
N LEU A 249 4.85 -25.90 4.96
CA LEU A 249 5.46 -24.54 5.00
C LEU A 249 6.98 -24.60 4.85
N ASP A 250 7.66 -25.49 5.55
CA ASP A 250 9.12 -25.66 5.43
C ASP A 250 9.51 -26.06 4.00
N GLY A 251 8.69 -26.86 3.33
CA GLY A 251 8.91 -27.26 1.93
C GLY A 251 8.52 -26.22 0.89
N PHE A 252 7.82 -25.15 1.26
CA PHE A 252 7.25 -24.20 0.29
C PHE A 252 8.32 -23.41 -0.48
N ILE A 253 9.47 -23.14 0.14
CA ILE A 253 10.62 -22.50 -0.53
C ILE A 253 11.14 -23.39 -1.67
N ALA A 254 11.26 -24.70 -1.43
CA ALA A 254 11.68 -25.64 -2.46
C ALA A 254 10.66 -25.72 -3.61
N ASP A 255 9.37 -25.56 -3.31
CA ASP A 255 8.34 -25.47 -4.34
C ASP A 255 8.45 -24.19 -5.16
N MET A 256 8.70 -23.04 -4.52
CA MET A 256 8.94 -21.76 -5.23
C MET A 256 10.10 -21.91 -6.22
N GLN A 257 11.20 -22.54 -5.80
CA GLN A 257 12.34 -22.82 -6.68
C GLN A 257 11.97 -23.77 -7.81
N ARG A 258 11.33 -24.90 -7.48
CA ARG A 258 10.98 -25.93 -8.45
C ARG A 258 10.02 -25.46 -9.53
N PHE A 259 9.05 -24.63 -9.18
CA PHE A 259 8.00 -24.15 -10.09
C PHE A 259 8.22 -22.72 -10.57
N ASN A 260 9.36 -22.16 -10.27
CA ASN A 260 9.81 -20.83 -10.70
C ASN A 260 8.79 -19.71 -10.40
N PHE A 261 8.41 -19.57 -9.14
CA PHE A 261 7.57 -18.47 -8.68
C PHE A 261 8.07 -17.93 -7.34
N VAL A 262 7.64 -16.74 -7.00
CA VAL A 262 7.86 -16.11 -5.69
C VAL A 262 6.50 -15.74 -5.10
N ASP A 263 6.25 -16.14 -3.87
CA ASP A 263 5.02 -15.81 -3.15
C ASP A 263 5.31 -14.66 -2.17
N HIS A 264 4.85 -13.46 -2.53
CA HIS A 264 5.05 -12.28 -1.69
C HIS A 264 4.35 -12.39 -0.33
N GLY A 265 3.20 -13.04 -0.25
CA GLY A 265 2.48 -13.25 1.01
C GLY A 265 3.27 -14.10 2.01
N PHE A 266 3.99 -15.12 1.52
CA PHE A 266 4.90 -15.90 2.34
C PHE A 266 6.02 -15.04 2.93
N TYR A 267 6.69 -14.25 2.09
CA TYR A 267 7.75 -13.36 2.56
C TYR A 267 7.21 -12.24 3.45
N SER A 268 6.08 -11.63 3.11
CA SER A 268 5.43 -10.60 3.92
C SER A 268 5.14 -11.08 5.33
N SER A 269 4.61 -12.30 5.47
CA SER A 269 4.27 -12.87 6.77
C SER A 269 5.50 -13.05 7.68
N VAL A 270 6.61 -13.51 7.13
CA VAL A 270 7.86 -13.67 7.87
C VAL A 270 8.50 -12.30 8.19
N ILE A 271 8.50 -11.37 7.23
CA ILE A 271 9.01 -10.00 7.40
C ILE A 271 8.27 -9.29 8.54
N VAL A 272 6.95 -9.36 8.58
CA VAL A 272 6.15 -8.73 9.63
C VAL A 272 6.50 -9.30 11.01
N LEU A 273 6.63 -10.62 11.15
CA LEU A 273 7.04 -11.23 12.41
C LEU A 273 8.44 -10.80 12.85
N GLN A 274 9.41 -10.81 11.93
CA GLN A 274 10.78 -10.38 12.19
C GLN A 274 10.85 -8.91 12.62
N TRP A 275 10.15 -8.06 11.86
CA TRP A 275 10.18 -6.62 12.11
C TRP A 275 9.53 -6.26 13.44
N TYR A 276 8.37 -6.86 13.76
CA TYR A 276 7.71 -6.63 15.04
C TYR A 276 8.51 -7.18 16.23
N ALA A 277 9.13 -8.35 16.10
CA ALA A 277 10.03 -8.86 17.14
C ALA A 277 11.20 -7.89 17.37
N TYR A 278 11.77 -7.33 16.30
CA TYR A 278 12.80 -6.31 16.41
C TYR A 278 12.30 -5.04 17.11
N LEU A 279 11.09 -4.57 16.77
CA LEU A 279 10.46 -3.43 17.44
C LEU A 279 10.22 -3.67 18.93
N MET A 280 9.74 -4.87 19.29
CA MET A 280 9.57 -5.24 20.71
C MET A 280 10.90 -5.25 21.45
N GLN A 281 11.97 -5.68 20.79
CA GLN A 281 13.32 -5.63 21.36
C GLN A 281 13.78 -4.18 21.63
N LEU A 282 13.44 -3.24 20.73
CA LEU A 282 13.86 -1.84 20.84
C LEU A 282 12.97 -1.00 21.77
N SER A 283 11.66 -1.25 21.75
CA SER A 283 10.69 -0.40 22.46
C SER A 283 10.61 -0.66 23.96
N GLY A 284 11.07 -1.81 24.42
CA GLY A 284 10.88 -2.24 25.79
C GLY A 284 9.43 -2.63 26.14
N TRP A 285 8.57 -2.78 25.13
CA TRP A 285 7.19 -3.20 25.32
C TRP A 285 7.11 -4.69 25.60
N ARG A 286 6.13 -5.10 26.36
CA ARG A 286 5.94 -6.50 26.74
C ARG A 286 5.46 -7.33 25.55
N SER A 287 6.33 -8.22 25.08
CA SER A 287 6.09 -9.06 23.90
C SER A 287 4.87 -9.97 24.07
N GLU A 288 4.61 -10.44 25.29
CA GLU A 288 3.47 -11.30 25.60
C GLU A 288 2.12 -10.63 25.29
N TYR A 289 2.05 -9.29 25.30
CA TYR A 289 0.80 -8.56 25.03
C TYR A 289 0.73 -8.01 23.61
N PHE A 290 1.84 -7.53 23.09
CA PHE A 290 1.85 -6.79 21.81
C PHE A 290 2.24 -7.65 20.61
N PHE A 291 3.03 -8.72 20.83
CA PHE A 291 3.47 -9.59 19.73
C PHE A 291 2.44 -10.67 19.35
N MET A 292 1.62 -11.13 20.29
CA MET A 292 0.64 -12.19 20.00
C MET A 292 -0.35 -11.84 18.89
N PRO A 293 -0.98 -10.63 18.86
CA PRO A 293 -1.84 -10.24 17.75
C PRO A 293 -1.14 -10.24 16.39
N ILE A 294 0.18 -10.01 16.39
CA ILE A 294 0.98 -9.95 15.16
C ILE A 294 1.16 -11.34 14.55
N VAL A 295 1.23 -12.38 15.35
CA VAL A 295 1.28 -13.77 14.86
C VAL A 295 0.00 -14.09 14.05
N GLU A 296 -1.16 -13.70 14.58
CA GLU A 296 -2.44 -13.86 13.87
C GLU A 296 -2.52 -13.00 12.59
N CYS A 297 -1.99 -11.76 12.64
CA CYS A 297 -1.90 -10.89 11.47
C CYS A 297 -1.00 -11.49 10.38
N ALA A 298 0.16 -11.99 10.76
CA ALA A 298 1.10 -12.62 9.85
C ALA A 298 0.52 -13.89 9.22
N ALA A 299 -0.24 -14.68 9.98
CA ALA A 299 -0.97 -15.83 9.44
C ALA A 299 -2.03 -15.40 8.41
N ALA A 300 -2.78 -14.33 8.67
CA ALA A 300 -3.73 -13.77 7.71
C ALA A 300 -3.02 -13.28 6.43
N ILE A 301 -1.88 -12.62 6.57
CA ILE A 301 -1.02 -12.21 5.44
C ILE A 301 -0.55 -13.42 4.63
N LEU A 302 -0.08 -14.49 5.27
CA LEU A 302 0.29 -15.70 4.56
C LEU A 302 -0.90 -16.28 3.79
N LEU A 303 -2.06 -16.37 4.44
CA LEU A 303 -3.26 -17.02 3.89
C LEU A 303 -3.80 -16.35 2.63
N HIS A 304 -3.57 -15.04 2.40
CA HIS A 304 -4.18 -14.37 1.24
C HIS A 304 -3.76 -15.00 -0.09
N ASN A 305 -2.53 -15.52 -0.20
CA ASN A 305 -2.06 -16.30 -1.35
C ASN A 305 -2.03 -17.82 -1.07
N TYR A 306 -1.56 -18.22 0.10
CA TYR A 306 -1.34 -19.61 0.47
C TYR A 306 -2.64 -20.43 0.51
N TRP A 307 -3.76 -19.78 0.82
CA TRP A 307 -5.07 -20.44 0.85
C TRP A 307 -5.39 -21.12 -0.46
N GLY A 308 -5.54 -20.37 -1.54
CA GLY A 308 -5.90 -20.91 -2.87
C GLY A 308 -4.77 -21.73 -3.52
N ASN A 309 -3.52 -21.37 -3.22
CA ASN A 309 -2.36 -22.00 -3.86
C ASN A 309 -1.95 -23.31 -3.21
N VAL A 310 -2.20 -23.49 -1.92
CA VAL A 310 -1.73 -24.63 -1.14
C VAL A 310 -2.86 -25.34 -0.37
N LEU A 311 -3.59 -24.62 0.48
CA LEU A 311 -4.52 -25.26 1.42
C LEU A 311 -5.78 -25.81 0.73
N GLN A 312 -6.22 -25.21 -0.36
CA GLN A 312 -7.30 -25.75 -1.19
C GLN A 312 -6.86 -26.88 -2.12
N LYS A 313 -5.55 -27.14 -2.23
CA LYS A 313 -4.99 -28.25 -3.01
C LYS A 313 -4.65 -29.44 -2.12
N LYS A 314 -4.40 -30.60 -2.74
CA LYS A 314 -3.91 -31.78 -2.01
C LYS A 314 -2.58 -31.46 -1.31
N PRO A 315 -2.34 -31.97 -0.10
CA PRO A 315 -3.13 -32.98 0.61
C PRO A 315 -4.33 -32.44 1.40
N PHE A 316 -4.43 -31.12 1.65
CA PHE A 316 -5.44 -30.54 2.56
C PHE A 316 -6.83 -30.48 1.94
N SER A 317 -6.93 -29.99 0.68
CA SER A 317 -8.19 -29.90 -0.08
C SER A 317 -9.31 -29.19 0.69
N LEU A 318 -8.99 -28.07 1.34
CA LEU A 318 -9.96 -27.32 2.12
C LEU A 318 -11.06 -26.69 1.23
N PRO A 319 -12.31 -26.61 1.71
CA PRO A 319 -13.39 -25.91 1.03
C PRO A 319 -13.15 -24.38 1.07
N PRO A 320 -14.01 -23.56 0.46
CA PRO A 320 -13.95 -22.10 0.60
C PRO A 320 -13.88 -21.67 2.07
N MET A 321 -13.03 -20.68 2.37
CA MET A 321 -12.75 -20.24 3.75
C MET A 321 -14.00 -19.64 4.41
N GLU A 322 -14.24 -20.06 5.63
CA GLU A 322 -15.29 -19.52 6.48
C GLU A 322 -14.77 -18.33 7.29
N ALA A 323 -15.50 -17.21 7.30
CA ALA A 323 -15.06 -15.99 7.98
C ALA A 323 -14.80 -16.19 9.49
N HIS A 324 -15.59 -17.04 10.17
CA HIS A 324 -15.44 -17.28 11.60
C HIS A 324 -14.15 -18.08 11.97
N LYS A 325 -13.55 -18.78 11.01
CA LYS A 325 -12.31 -19.55 11.24
C LYS A 325 -11.06 -18.69 11.22
N ASN A 326 -11.01 -17.74 10.29
CA ASN A 326 -9.93 -16.74 10.21
C ASN A 326 -10.48 -15.46 9.57
N PRO A 327 -11.14 -14.59 10.35
CA PRO A 327 -11.86 -13.45 9.80
C PRO A 327 -10.92 -12.43 9.14
N VAL A 328 -9.73 -12.22 9.68
CA VAL A 328 -8.77 -11.27 9.09
C VAL A 328 -8.22 -11.80 7.76
N GLY A 329 -7.87 -13.09 7.67
CA GLY A 329 -7.44 -13.72 6.42
C GLY A 329 -8.56 -13.77 5.38
N TRP A 330 -9.79 -14.08 5.80
CA TRP A 330 -10.96 -14.04 4.93
C TRP A 330 -11.19 -12.65 4.34
N LEU A 331 -11.14 -11.63 5.21
CA LEU A 331 -11.32 -10.23 4.81
C LEU A 331 -10.18 -9.75 3.90
N LEU A 332 -8.96 -10.18 4.16
CA LEU A 332 -7.80 -9.79 3.36
C LEU A 332 -7.91 -10.34 1.93
N ILE A 333 -8.29 -11.61 1.77
CA ILE A 333 -8.55 -12.19 0.45
C ILE A 333 -9.66 -11.42 -0.27
N LEU A 334 -10.77 -11.12 0.42
CA LEU A 334 -11.87 -10.36 -0.18
C LEU A 334 -11.42 -8.98 -0.64
N CYS A 335 -10.79 -8.21 0.23
CA CYS A 335 -10.45 -6.82 -0.05
C CYS A 335 -9.30 -6.66 -1.05
N ASP A 336 -8.31 -7.54 -1.02
CA ASP A 336 -7.22 -7.56 -2.00
C ASP A 336 -7.75 -7.88 -3.41
N GLU A 337 -8.60 -8.91 -3.54
CA GLU A 337 -9.21 -9.25 -4.83
C GLU A 337 -10.22 -8.19 -5.33
N LEU A 338 -10.87 -7.47 -4.44
CA LEU A 338 -11.78 -6.39 -4.82
C LEU A 338 -11.06 -5.12 -5.29
N GLN A 339 -9.85 -4.87 -4.83
CA GLN A 339 -9.11 -3.66 -5.16
C GLN A 339 -8.49 -3.74 -6.57
N GLU A 340 -9.26 -3.42 -7.62
CA GLU A 340 -8.85 -3.46 -9.01
C GLU A 340 -8.75 -2.08 -9.70
N TRP A 341 -9.09 -1.01 -8.98
CA TRP A 341 -9.02 0.35 -9.52
C TRP A 341 -7.71 1.04 -9.16
N ASN A 342 -7.39 2.10 -9.90
CA ASN A 342 -6.22 2.95 -9.69
C ASN A 342 -4.91 2.13 -9.55
N ARG A 343 -4.84 0.99 -10.25
CA ARG A 343 -3.63 0.18 -10.37
C ARG A 343 -2.77 0.78 -11.47
N GLU A 344 -1.98 1.77 -11.12
CA GLU A 344 -1.05 2.40 -12.05
C GLU A 344 0.02 1.39 -12.48
N ALA A 345 0.12 1.16 -13.78
CA ALA A 345 1.26 0.45 -14.34
C ALA A 345 2.37 1.46 -14.66
N TYR A 346 3.47 1.39 -13.94
CA TYR A 346 4.71 2.07 -14.31
C TYR A 346 5.51 1.13 -15.21
N GLY A 347 5.97 1.64 -16.37
CA GLY A 347 6.89 0.89 -17.23
C GLY A 347 6.38 0.65 -18.65
N TRP A 348 7.29 0.12 -19.49
CA TRP A 348 7.07 -0.17 -20.90
C TRP A 348 6.13 -1.37 -21.10
N ILE A 349 4.91 -1.05 -21.47
CA ILE A 349 3.98 -1.79 -22.36
C ILE A 349 3.75 -3.30 -22.11
N ASP A 350 2.77 -3.64 -21.26
CA ASP A 350 1.78 -4.61 -21.68
C ASP A 350 0.37 -4.03 -21.48
N LYS A 351 -0.20 -3.50 -22.55
CA LYS A 351 -1.55 -2.92 -22.59
C LYS A 351 -2.64 -3.97 -22.80
N SER A 352 -2.31 -5.26 -22.70
CA SER A 352 -3.19 -6.34 -23.11
C SER A 352 -4.27 -6.70 -22.08
N ARG A 353 -4.12 -6.28 -20.81
CA ARG A 353 -5.19 -6.44 -19.82
C ARG A 353 -5.81 -5.08 -19.51
N PRO A 354 -7.10 -4.90 -19.76
CA PRO A 354 -7.81 -3.71 -19.35
C PRO A 354 -7.78 -3.61 -17.82
N ALA A 355 -7.42 -2.44 -17.30
CA ALA A 355 -7.49 -2.14 -15.86
C ALA A 355 -8.72 -1.25 -15.61
N ALA A 356 -9.36 -1.41 -14.47
CA ALA A 356 -10.37 -0.48 -14.02
C ALA A 356 -9.72 0.85 -13.65
N ASP A 357 -10.27 1.94 -14.14
CA ASP A 357 -9.83 3.27 -13.77
C ASP A 357 -10.41 3.68 -12.41
N ARG A 358 -11.62 3.21 -12.15
CA ARG A 358 -12.40 3.52 -10.93
C ARG A 358 -13.28 2.34 -10.56
N SER A 359 -13.77 2.38 -9.33
CA SER A 359 -14.80 1.45 -8.87
C SER A 359 -15.86 2.17 -8.05
N ASP A 360 -17.04 1.58 -8.02
CA ASP A 360 -18.11 1.91 -7.09
C ASP A 360 -18.46 0.65 -6.30
N ILE A 361 -18.28 0.70 -4.97
CA ILE A 361 -18.50 -0.45 -4.12
C ILE A 361 -19.59 -0.14 -3.12
N THR A 362 -20.65 -0.92 -3.17
CA THR A 362 -21.77 -0.87 -2.22
C THR A 362 -21.66 -2.06 -1.28
N ILE A 363 -21.69 -1.80 0.01
CA ILE A 363 -21.59 -2.80 1.07
C ILE A 363 -22.82 -2.66 1.97
N THR A 364 -23.48 -3.77 2.25
CA THR A 364 -24.62 -3.86 3.16
C THR A 364 -24.50 -5.11 4.04
N ASP A 365 -25.45 -5.33 4.94
CA ASP A 365 -25.53 -6.58 5.69
C ASP A 365 -25.81 -7.80 4.80
N ASN A 366 -26.40 -7.62 3.62
CA ASN A 366 -26.89 -8.72 2.80
C ASN A 366 -26.03 -8.98 1.57
N PHE A 367 -25.45 -7.93 0.96
CA PHE A 367 -24.70 -8.06 -0.28
C PHE A 367 -23.53 -7.10 -0.34
N ILE A 368 -22.58 -7.44 -1.21
CA ILE A 368 -21.51 -6.56 -1.65
C ILE A 368 -21.52 -6.52 -3.18
N LYS A 369 -21.54 -5.31 -3.74
CA LYS A 369 -21.51 -5.09 -5.19
C LYS A 369 -20.35 -4.20 -5.57
N ALA A 370 -19.56 -4.65 -6.54
CA ALA A 370 -18.46 -3.88 -7.11
C ALA A 370 -18.76 -3.54 -8.57
N ILE A 371 -18.77 -2.25 -8.91
CA ILE A 371 -18.89 -1.77 -10.28
C ILE A 371 -17.53 -1.20 -10.71
N TYR A 372 -16.89 -1.84 -11.66
CA TYR A 372 -15.61 -1.39 -12.20
C TYR A 372 -15.81 -0.57 -13.46
N ILE A 373 -15.14 0.58 -13.52
CA ILE A 373 -15.32 1.55 -14.58
C ILE A 373 -14.01 1.69 -15.34
N SER A 374 -14.08 1.48 -16.67
CA SER A 374 -12.94 1.67 -17.57
C SER A 374 -13.22 2.78 -18.57
N GLU A 375 -12.24 3.68 -18.79
CA GLU A 375 -12.35 4.77 -19.77
C GLU A 375 -12.08 4.31 -21.21
N LYS A 376 -11.34 3.23 -21.42
CA LYS A 376 -10.86 2.83 -22.76
C LYS A 376 -11.53 1.62 -23.35
N SER A 377 -11.98 0.67 -22.55
CA SER A 377 -12.58 -0.58 -23.03
C SER A 377 -13.49 -1.17 -21.98
N LEU A 378 -14.54 -1.88 -22.40
CA LEU A 378 -15.25 -2.78 -21.50
C LEU A 378 -14.27 -3.83 -20.97
N LEU A 379 -14.25 -4.04 -19.66
CA LEU A 379 -13.53 -5.15 -19.04
C LEU A 379 -14.13 -6.48 -19.51
N GLY A 380 -15.45 -6.48 -19.79
CA GLY A 380 -16.21 -7.56 -20.42
C GLY A 380 -16.69 -8.62 -19.42
N ASP A 381 -17.69 -9.37 -19.85
CA ASP A 381 -18.34 -10.44 -19.06
C ASP A 381 -17.37 -11.52 -18.57
N SER A 382 -16.21 -11.70 -19.22
CA SER A 382 -15.18 -12.65 -18.77
C SER A 382 -14.50 -12.18 -17.48
N PHE A 383 -14.21 -10.88 -17.38
CA PHE A 383 -13.61 -10.30 -16.17
C PHE A 383 -14.55 -10.41 -14.97
N GLU A 384 -15.82 -10.05 -15.17
CA GLU A 384 -16.84 -10.12 -14.12
C GLU A 384 -16.97 -11.55 -13.58
N ARG A 385 -17.15 -12.52 -14.49
CA ARG A 385 -17.27 -13.93 -14.16
C ARG A 385 -16.02 -14.50 -13.49
N GLU A 386 -14.82 -14.18 -14.02
CA GLU A 386 -13.56 -14.63 -13.43
C GLU A 386 -13.39 -14.12 -11.99
N LYS A 387 -13.80 -12.88 -11.71
CA LYS A 387 -13.75 -12.30 -10.35
C LYS A 387 -14.73 -12.97 -9.40
N GLU A 388 -15.98 -13.18 -9.84
CA GLU A 388 -16.98 -13.86 -9.04
C GLU A 388 -16.58 -15.31 -8.76
N GLU A 389 -16.21 -16.08 -9.79
CA GLU A 389 -15.75 -17.46 -9.65
C GLU A 389 -14.55 -17.58 -8.72
N LEU A 390 -13.58 -16.67 -8.83
CA LEU A 390 -12.40 -16.67 -7.98
C LEU A 390 -12.77 -16.47 -6.50
N LEU A 391 -13.57 -15.45 -6.20
CA LEU A 391 -13.96 -15.14 -4.83
C LEU A 391 -14.86 -16.25 -4.22
N TYR A 392 -15.84 -16.75 -4.95
CA TYR A 392 -16.66 -17.88 -4.47
C TYR A 392 -15.87 -19.18 -4.33
N SER A 393 -14.83 -19.39 -5.12
CA SER A 393 -13.97 -20.57 -4.97
C SER A 393 -13.09 -20.49 -3.71
N ARG A 394 -12.69 -19.27 -3.30
CA ARG A 394 -11.78 -19.06 -2.17
C ARG A 394 -12.51 -18.84 -0.85
N LEU A 395 -13.67 -18.17 -0.87
CA LEU A 395 -14.38 -17.68 0.30
C LEU A 395 -15.83 -18.16 0.33
N ASN A 396 -16.31 -18.53 1.51
CA ASN A 396 -17.73 -18.73 1.75
C ASN A 396 -18.43 -17.38 1.91
N ILE A 397 -18.68 -16.71 0.77
CA ILE A 397 -19.25 -15.35 0.73
C ILE A 397 -20.65 -15.30 1.34
N ASN A 398 -21.49 -16.30 1.05
CA ASN A 398 -22.90 -16.28 1.46
C ASN A 398 -23.10 -16.43 2.97
N ALA A 399 -22.07 -16.87 3.70
CA ALA A 399 -22.12 -16.89 5.17
C ALA A 399 -22.02 -15.46 5.78
N VAL A 400 -21.48 -14.50 5.04
CA VAL A 400 -21.31 -13.10 5.46
C VAL A 400 -22.30 -12.20 4.71
N PHE A 401 -22.50 -12.45 3.43
CA PHE A 401 -23.42 -11.72 2.55
C PHE A 401 -24.46 -12.68 1.99
N PRO A 402 -25.63 -12.86 2.61
CA PRO A 402 -26.63 -13.84 2.19
C PRO A 402 -27.13 -13.69 0.74
N GLU A 403 -27.21 -12.48 0.23
CA GLU A 403 -27.55 -12.19 -1.18
C GLU A 403 -26.32 -12.25 -2.11
N GLY A 404 -25.13 -12.48 -1.54
CA GLY A 404 -23.90 -12.78 -2.29
C GLY A 404 -23.08 -11.55 -2.68
N PHE A 405 -22.22 -11.80 -3.66
CA PHE A 405 -21.30 -10.86 -4.26
C PHE A 405 -21.59 -10.73 -5.76
N GLU A 406 -21.63 -9.50 -6.25
CA GLU A 406 -21.90 -9.17 -7.65
C GLU A 406 -20.82 -8.25 -8.19
N VAL A 407 -20.35 -8.53 -9.40
CA VAL A 407 -19.41 -7.68 -10.15
C VAL A 407 -20.05 -7.21 -11.43
N ASP A 408 -20.03 -5.90 -11.65
CA ASP A 408 -20.35 -5.29 -12.93
C ASP A 408 -19.13 -4.55 -13.51
N SER A 409 -19.06 -4.45 -14.80
CA SER A 409 -18.10 -3.60 -15.48
C SER A 409 -18.79 -2.65 -16.47
N VAL A 410 -18.39 -1.38 -16.44
CA VAL A 410 -19.00 -0.36 -17.29
C VAL A 410 -17.95 0.50 -18.01
N SER A 411 -18.25 0.92 -19.23
CA SER A 411 -17.44 1.92 -19.91
C SER A 411 -17.82 3.32 -19.46
N ALA A 412 -16.82 4.19 -19.24
CA ALA A 412 -17.02 5.57 -18.81
C ALA A 412 -17.88 6.42 -19.79
N GLY A 413 -18.01 6.00 -21.05
CA GLY A 413 -18.88 6.62 -22.05
C GLY A 413 -20.30 6.09 -22.07
N SER A 414 -20.66 5.10 -21.25
CA SER A 414 -21.99 4.49 -21.24
C SER A 414 -23.02 5.34 -20.48
N ALA A 415 -24.31 5.16 -20.82
CA ALA A 415 -25.42 5.80 -20.10
C ALA A 415 -25.45 5.38 -18.62
N ALA A 416 -25.05 4.16 -18.30
CA ALA A 416 -24.92 3.67 -16.93
C ALA A 416 -23.88 4.48 -16.14
N TRP A 417 -22.76 4.84 -16.77
CA TRP A 417 -21.76 5.71 -16.17
C TRP A 417 -22.25 7.14 -15.92
N GLN A 418 -23.01 7.73 -16.86
CA GLN A 418 -23.53 9.09 -16.72
C GLN A 418 -24.44 9.22 -15.49
N MET A 419 -25.19 8.19 -15.12
CA MET A 419 -25.96 8.15 -13.89
C MET A 419 -25.10 8.19 -12.61
N HIS A 420 -23.90 7.65 -12.66
CA HIS A 420 -22.97 7.62 -11.52
C HIS A 420 -22.04 8.85 -11.44
N GLN A 421 -21.87 9.63 -12.52
CA GLN A 421 -20.98 10.80 -12.53
C GLN A 421 -21.40 11.94 -11.57
N THR A 422 -22.68 12.04 -11.24
CA THR A 422 -23.20 13.10 -10.34
C THR A 422 -22.62 13.07 -8.93
N PHE A 423 -21.84 12.05 -8.56
CA PHE A 423 -21.40 11.81 -7.18
C PHE A 423 -19.87 11.69 -7.00
N ARG A 424 -19.05 12.07 -8.03
CA ARG A 424 -17.61 11.71 -7.99
C ARG A 424 -16.66 12.87 -8.14
N GLU A 425 -15.88 13.10 -7.11
CA GLU A 425 -14.56 13.71 -7.17
C GLU A 425 -13.52 12.62 -6.83
N GLN A 426 -12.80 12.12 -7.83
CA GLN A 426 -11.70 11.17 -7.63
C GLN A 426 -10.40 11.71 -8.19
N SER A 427 -9.31 11.50 -7.44
CA SER A 427 -7.97 11.80 -7.90
C SER A 427 -7.39 10.59 -8.63
N VAL A 428 -7.55 10.59 -9.94
CA VAL A 428 -6.85 9.65 -10.81
C VAL A 428 -5.85 10.45 -11.63
N ILE A 429 -4.62 9.95 -11.76
CA ILE A 429 -3.68 10.54 -12.72
C ILE A 429 -4.27 10.36 -14.12
N PRO A 430 -4.47 11.44 -14.87
CA PRO A 430 -5.02 11.34 -16.21
C PRO A 430 -4.16 10.44 -17.09
N ARG A 431 -4.76 9.50 -17.80
CA ARG A 431 -4.06 8.55 -18.69
C ARG A 431 -3.06 9.20 -19.65
N PRO A 432 -3.35 10.38 -20.25
CA PRO A 432 -2.35 11.04 -21.09
C PRO A 432 -1.08 11.44 -20.34
N LEU A 433 -1.15 11.67 -19.03
CA LEU A 433 0.00 12.07 -18.21
C LEU A 433 0.88 10.89 -17.82
N LEU A 434 0.29 9.70 -17.59
CA LEU A 434 1.03 8.52 -17.08
C LEU A 434 2.30 8.19 -17.88
N PRO A 435 2.26 8.03 -19.23
CA PRO A 435 3.45 7.68 -19.98
C PRO A 435 4.48 8.81 -20.05
N GLN A 436 4.13 10.02 -19.61
CA GLN A 436 4.99 11.21 -19.69
C GLN A 436 5.63 11.58 -18.34
N LEU A 437 5.29 10.88 -17.27
CA LEU A 437 5.73 11.26 -15.92
C LEU A 437 7.25 11.31 -15.78
N GLU A 438 7.95 10.32 -16.29
CA GLU A 438 9.42 10.28 -16.23
C GLU A 438 10.06 11.40 -17.05
N GLU A 439 9.55 11.65 -18.27
CA GLU A 439 10.05 12.74 -19.10
C GLU A 439 9.78 14.11 -18.47
N ILE A 440 8.62 14.30 -17.84
CA ILE A 440 8.32 15.52 -17.10
C ILE A 440 9.27 15.66 -15.90
N ALA A 441 9.53 14.58 -15.16
CA ALA A 441 10.46 14.59 -14.03
C ALA A 441 11.89 14.94 -14.47
N LYS A 442 12.37 14.40 -15.59
CA LYS A 442 13.65 14.76 -16.20
C LYS A 442 13.71 16.24 -16.59
N MET A 443 12.62 16.77 -17.14
CA MET A 443 12.53 18.19 -17.50
C MET A 443 12.51 19.10 -16.26
N ILE A 444 11.78 18.71 -15.20
CA ILE A 444 11.80 19.43 -13.93
C ILE A 444 13.23 19.53 -13.39
N HIS A 445 13.95 18.41 -13.40
CA HIS A 445 15.35 18.40 -12.97
C HIS A 445 16.24 19.26 -13.86
N SER A 446 16.11 19.14 -15.18
CA SER A 446 16.88 19.95 -16.14
C SER A 446 16.64 21.45 -15.96
N ASP A 447 15.39 21.86 -15.77
CA ASP A 447 15.01 23.25 -15.53
C ASP A 447 15.62 23.77 -14.19
N TYR A 448 15.65 22.91 -13.15
CA TYR A 448 16.32 23.22 -11.89
C TYR A 448 17.84 23.43 -12.07
N VAL A 449 18.52 22.49 -12.76
CA VAL A 449 19.96 22.59 -13.05
C VAL A 449 20.28 23.87 -13.82
N LYS A 450 19.50 24.17 -14.86
CA LYS A 450 19.65 25.40 -15.65
C LYS A 450 19.54 26.64 -14.80
N LYS A 451 18.55 26.72 -13.93
CA LYS A 451 18.33 27.85 -13.01
C LYS A 451 19.49 28.04 -12.03
N GLN A 452 20.05 26.92 -11.50
CA GLN A 452 21.22 26.98 -10.61
C GLN A 452 22.46 27.52 -11.34
N LEU A 453 22.69 27.10 -12.59
CA LEU A 453 23.80 27.60 -13.40
C LEU A 453 23.65 29.11 -13.72
N GLU A 454 22.44 29.56 -14.03
CA GLU A 454 22.13 30.98 -14.27
C GLU A 454 22.37 31.84 -13.02
N GLN A 455 22.20 31.27 -11.83
CA GLN A 455 22.47 31.91 -10.54
C GLN A 455 23.95 31.82 -10.09
N GLY A 456 24.82 31.24 -10.95
CA GLY A 456 26.26 31.12 -10.68
C GLY A 456 26.61 29.99 -9.71
N SER A 457 25.69 29.08 -9.42
CA SER A 457 25.92 27.92 -8.57
C SER A 457 26.40 26.75 -9.39
N ALA A 458 27.63 26.27 -9.15
CA ALA A 458 28.14 25.03 -9.73
C ALA A 458 27.55 23.83 -8.97
N LEU A 459 26.75 23.01 -9.64
CA LEU A 459 26.30 21.74 -9.07
C LEU A 459 27.35 20.64 -9.28
N PRO A 460 27.54 19.73 -8.30
CA PRO A 460 28.33 18.52 -8.50
C PRO A 460 27.85 17.72 -9.72
N ALA A 461 28.76 17.03 -10.40
CA ALA A 461 28.43 16.27 -11.61
C ALA A 461 27.33 15.22 -11.36
N GLU A 462 27.32 14.63 -10.17
CA GLU A 462 26.32 13.65 -9.70
C GLU A 462 24.91 14.25 -9.53
N LEU A 463 24.82 15.58 -9.35
CA LEU A 463 23.54 16.30 -9.22
C LEU A 463 23.14 17.03 -10.50
N SER A 464 23.92 16.91 -11.58
CA SER A 464 23.66 17.60 -12.85
C SER A 464 22.99 16.72 -13.90
N LYS A 465 23.17 15.41 -13.85
CA LYS A 465 22.64 14.45 -14.82
C LYS A 465 21.62 13.53 -14.18
N TRP A 466 20.48 13.33 -14.84
CA TRP A 466 19.38 12.49 -14.36
C TRP A 466 19.83 11.09 -13.93
N ASP A 467 20.60 10.41 -14.78
CA ASP A 467 21.02 9.03 -14.54
C ASP A 467 22.05 8.87 -13.39
N MET A 468 22.62 9.98 -12.95
CA MET A 468 23.58 10.02 -11.83
C MET A 468 22.97 10.53 -10.54
N LEU A 469 21.70 10.95 -10.57
CA LEU A 469 21.02 11.48 -9.38
C LEU A 469 20.85 10.41 -8.30
N PRO A 470 21.05 10.77 -7.03
CA PRO A 470 20.59 9.95 -5.92
C PRO A 470 19.12 9.59 -6.08
N PRO A 471 18.72 8.35 -5.72
CA PRO A 471 17.35 7.86 -5.89
C PRO A 471 16.29 8.74 -5.24
N ASP A 472 16.58 9.33 -4.09
CA ASP A 472 15.69 10.24 -3.37
C ASP A 472 15.42 11.55 -4.12
N ILE A 473 16.39 12.03 -4.90
CA ILE A 473 16.23 13.22 -5.75
C ILE A 473 15.44 12.87 -7.02
N GLN A 474 15.72 11.74 -7.66
CA GLN A 474 14.91 11.26 -8.79
C GLN A 474 13.45 11.10 -8.38
N TYR A 475 13.21 10.48 -7.22
CA TYR A 475 11.87 10.33 -6.66
C TYR A 475 11.17 11.65 -6.42
N SER A 476 11.85 12.63 -5.83
CA SER A 476 11.27 13.95 -5.58
C SER A 476 10.78 14.63 -6.86
N ASN A 477 11.53 14.50 -7.96
CA ASN A 477 11.12 15.03 -9.26
C ASN A 477 9.93 14.25 -9.86
N LEU A 478 9.90 12.93 -9.70
CA LEU A 478 8.78 12.09 -10.13
C LEU A 478 7.51 12.40 -9.32
N SER A 479 7.64 12.56 -8.01
CA SER A 479 6.56 12.98 -7.12
C SER A 479 5.99 14.35 -7.53
N GLN A 480 6.85 15.30 -7.86
CA GLN A 480 6.44 16.62 -8.35
C GLN A 480 5.69 16.52 -9.69
N ALA A 481 6.18 15.71 -10.64
CA ALA A 481 5.53 15.48 -11.93
C ALA A 481 4.14 14.86 -11.76
N ARG A 482 4.02 13.87 -10.91
CA ARG A 482 2.76 13.19 -10.57
C ARG A 482 1.73 14.13 -9.95
N HIS A 483 2.18 15.00 -9.08
CA HIS A 483 1.32 15.95 -8.37
C HIS A 483 0.75 17.07 -9.26
N ILE A 484 1.19 17.17 -10.53
CA ILE A 484 0.64 18.13 -11.50
C ILE A 484 -0.87 17.93 -11.69
N SER A 485 -1.31 16.67 -11.83
CA SER A 485 -2.74 16.37 -12.03
C SER A 485 -3.60 16.80 -10.83
N GLU A 486 -3.08 16.63 -9.62
CA GLU A 486 -3.79 16.99 -8.39
C GLU A 486 -3.89 18.51 -8.23
N LYS A 487 -2.81 19.23 -8.53
CA LYS A 487 -2.80 20.69 -8.55
C LYS A 487 -3.85 21.24 -9.53
N LEU A 488 -3.82 20.77 -10.78
CA LEU A 488 -4.76 21.24 -11.81
C LEU A 488 -6.22 20.91 -11.45
N ARG A 489 -6.46 19.77 -10.84
CA ARG A 489 -7.81 19.42 -10.40
C ARG A 489 -8.34 20.35 -9.31
N ARG A 490 -7.50 20.78 -8.35
CA ARG A 490 -7.90 21.72 -7.30
C ARG A 490 -8.48 23.03 -7.82
N ILE A 491 -8.07 23.45 -9.01
CA ILE A 491 -8.56 24.65 -9.69
C ILE A 491 -9.56 24.33 -10.81
N GLY A 492 -10.20 23.16 -10.78
CA GLY A 492 -11.21 22.75 -11.78
C GLY A 492 -10.66 22.50 -13.17
N CYS A 493 -9.37 22.16 -13.29
CA CYS A 493 -8.72 21.86 -14.56
C CYS A 493 -8.49 20.36 -14.76
N GLY A 494 -8.44 19.93 -16.01
CA GLY A 494 -8.07 18.59 -16.44
C GLY A 494 -6.84 18.60 -17.34
N ILE A 495 -6.30 17.40 -17.62
CA ILE A 495 -5.20 17.19 -18.58
C ILE A 495 -5.73 16.35 -19.73
N ALA A 496 -5.37 16.72 -20.95
CA ALA A 496 -5.71 16.00 -22.17
C ALA A 496 -4.55 16.05 -23.17
N SER A 497 -4.59 15.20 -24.18
CA SER A 497 -3.68 15.32 -25.33
C SER A 497 -3.96 16.63 -26.09
N GLU A 498 -2.92 17.21 -26.67
CA GLU A 498 -3.02 18.42 -27.51
C GLU A 498 -4.05 18.25 -28.63
N ASN A 499 -4.18 17.03 -29.17
CA ASN A 499 -5.12 16.70 -30.26
C ASN A 499 -6.55 16.37 -29.78
N SER A 500 -6.86 16.59 -28.50
CA SER A 500 -8.17 16.22 -27.90
C SER A 500 -9.33 17.13 -28.27
N GLY A 501 -9.11 18.24 -29.00
CA GLY A 501 -10.12 19.26 -29.30
C GLY A 501 -10.53 20.12 -28.07
N LYS A 502 -9.93 19.93 -26.93
CA LYS A 502 -10.14 20.77 -25.74
C LYS A 502 -9.45 22.11 -25.88
N LYS A 503 -10.04 23.18 -25.30
CA LYS A 503 -9.43 24.50 -25.32
C LYS A 503 -8.27 24.58 -24.31
N PRO A 504 -7.02 24.81 -24.76
CA PRO A 504 -5.89 24.88 -23.86
C PRO A 504 -5.99 26.05 -22.89
N LEU A 505 -5.64 25.78 -21.62
CA LEU A 505 -5.38 26.82 -20.64
C LEU A 505 -4.01 27.44 -20.93
N LYS A 506 -3.97 28.75 -21.19
CA LYS A 506 -2.73 29.43 -21.58
C LYS A 506 -1.82 29.76 -20.39
N LYS A 507 -2.41 30.10 -19.24
CA LYS A 507 -1.70 30.47 -18.01
C LYS A 507 -2.61 30.31 -16.79
N LEU A 508 -2.00 30.13 -15.64
CA LEU A 508 -2.65 30.24 -14.33
C LEU A 508 -2.73 31.71 -13.92
N ASP A 509 -3.76 32.10 -13.18
CA ASP A 509 -3.84 33.42 -12.59
C ASP A 509 -3.03 33.51 -11.28
N THR A 510 -2.95 34.71 -10.70
CA THR A 510 -2.12 34.95 -9.52
C THR A 510 -2.62 34.23 -8.26
N GLU A 511 -3.94 34.13 -8.11
CA GLU A 511 -4.57 33.48 -6.97
C GLU A 511 -4.39 31.95 -7.06
N GLU A 512 -4.56 31.39 -8.24
CA GLU A 512 -4.30 29.97 -8.53
C GLU A 512 -2.83 29.59 -8.29
N ILE A 513 -1.89 30.45 -8.73
CA ILE A 513 -0.47 30.22 -8.50
C ILE A 513 -0.19 30.19 -7.00
N GLU A 514 -0.73 31.12 -6.22
CA GLU A 514 -0.51 31.16 -4.76
C GLU A 514 -1.08 29.92 -4.08
N GLN A 515 -2.33 29.58 -4.37
CA GLN A 515 -3.00 28.41 -3.80
C GLN A 515 -2.26 27.11 -4.12
N LEU A 516 -1.85 26.92 -5.38
CA LEU A 516 -1.14 25.71 -5.78
C LEU A 516 0.30 25.67 -5.26
N SER A 517 0.93 26.81 -4.99
CA SER A 517 2.27 26.88 -4.40
C SER A 517 2.26 26.49 -2.93
N MET A 518 1.25 26.88 -2.17
CA MET A 518 1.02 26.37 -0.81
C MET A 518 0.88 24.85 -0.81
N PHE A 519 0.12 24.33 -1.75
CA PHE A 519 -0.09 22.89 -1.89
C PHE A 519 1.17 22.13 -2.33
N GLU A 520 2.03 22.74 -3.17
CA GLU A 520 3.34 22.18 -3.50
C GLU A 520 4.26 22.13 -2.29
N HIS A 521 4.26 23.17 -1.50
CA HIS A 521 5.04 23.20 -0.27
C HIS A 521 4.60 22.12 0.73
N GLU A 522 3.29 21.96 0.94
CA GLU A 522 2.75 20.89 1.79
C GLU A 522 3.21 19.51 1.32
N ARG A 523 3.13 19.24 0.01
CA ARG A 523 3.64 18.00 -0.59
C ARG A 523 5.12 17.81 -0.30
N TRP A 524 5.93 18.84 -0.55
CA TRP A 524 7.37 18.80 -0.36
C TRP A 524 7.75 18.55 1.11
N VAL A 525 7.07 19.20 2.04
CA VAL A 525 7.27 18.99 3.49
C VAL A 525 6.93 17.54 3.87
N ALA A 526 5.78 17.02 3.40
CA ALA A 526 5.37 15.65 3.66
C ALA A 526 6.39 14.64 3.13
N GLU A 527 6.87 14.83 1.89
CA GLU A 527 7.90 13.99 1.28
C GLU A 527 9.22 14.02 2.05
N ARG A 528 9.67 15.21 2.45
CA ARG A 528 10.92 15.35 3.21
C ARG A 528 10.83 14.69 4.58
N ARG A 529 9.74 14.87 5.30
CA ARG A 529 9.50 14.19 6.58
C ARG A 529 9.47 12.68 6.42
N ALA A 530 8.76 12.17 5.40
CA ALA A 530 8.73 10.75 5.06
C ALA A 530 10.12 10.17 4.73
N SER A 531 11.01 11.01 4.16
CA SER A 531 12.41 10.64 3.87
C SER A 531 13.36 10.85 5.06
N GLY A 532 12.84 11.07 6.28
CA GLY A 532 13.62 11.20 7.50
C GLY A 532 14.29 12.57 7.68
N TRP A 533 13.86 13.60 6.94
CA TRP A 533 14.36 14.96 7.15
C TRP A 533 13.74 15.61 8.39
N THR A 534 14.56 16.32 9.12
CA THR A 534 14.19 17.04 10.35
C THR A 534 14.43 18.56 10.21
N PRO A 535 13.72 19.39 10.97
CA PRO A 535 14.01 20.83 11.03
C PRO A 535 15.43 21.08 11.52
N GLY A 536 16.11 22.08 10.95
CA GLY A 536 17.43 22.54 11.37
C GLY A 536 17.69 23.97 10.91
N ASP A 537 18.64 24.64 11.51
CA ASP A 537 18.95 26.06 11.22
C ASP A 537 19.53 26.27 9.81
N LYS A 538 20.16 25.26 9.25
CA LYS A 538 20.77 25.27 7.91
C LYS A 538 20.46 23.96 7.18
N LYS A 539 20.47 24.02 5.84
CA LYS A 539 20.34 22.83 5.00
C LYS A 539 21.61 22.00 5.11
N ASP A 540 21.49 20.78 5.65
CA ASP A 540 22.55 19.79 5.76
C ASP A 540 22.03 18.46 5.18
N ILE A 541 22.53 18.09 4.00
CA ILE A 541 22.09 16.90 3.27
C ILE A 541 22.55 15.64 4.00
N ALA A 542 23.75 15.65 4.58
CA ALA A 542 24.31 14.48 5.27
C ALA A 542 23.53 14.14 6.54
N LYS A 543 23.01 15.16 7.23
CA LYS A 543 22.19 15.00 8.43
C LYS A 543 20.69 15.01 8.14
N LYS A 544 20.29 15.13 6.88
CA LYS A 544 18.90 15.31 6.45
C LYS A 544 18.18 16.42 7.23
N GLN A 545 18.81 17.60 7.35
CA GLN A 545 18.25 18.75 8.05
C GLN A 545 18.00 19.91 7.10
N THR A 546 16.90 20.64 7.31
CA THR A 546 16.56 21.82 6.53
C THR A 546 15.71 22.81 7.33
N PRO A 547 15.88 24.13 7.16
CA PRO A 547 15.05 25.14 7.82
C PRO A 547 13.67 25.31 7.18
N TYR A 548 13.38 24.61 6.09
CA TYR A 548 12.16 24.83 5.28
C TYR A 548 11.01 23.86 5.63
N LEU A 549 11.18 22.98 6.63
CA LEU A 549 10.10 22.10 7.12
C LEU A 549 9.15 22.83 8.08
N VAL A 550 8.68 23.98 7.66
CA VAL A 550 7.79 24.88 8.41
C VAL A 550 6.53 25.16 7.59
N PRO A 551 5.42 25.58 8.20
CA PRO A 551 4.24 26.05 7.47
C PRO A 551 4.56 27.19 6.50
N TRP A 552 3.77 27.30 5.43
CA TRP A 552 3.94 28.27 4.36
C TRP A 552 4.15 29.70 4.85
N GLU A 553 3.43 30.10 5.88
CA GLU A 553 3.42 31.45 6.44
C GLU A 553 4.77 31.86 7.04
N TYR A 554 5.59 30.89 7.42
CA TYR A 554 6.92 31.13 8.02
C TYR A 554 8.07 31.09 7.00
N LEU A 555 7.78 30.77 5.73
CA LEU A 555 8.79 30.83 4.68
C LEU A 555 9.12 32.24 4.25
N SER A 556 10.38 32.49 3.91
CA SER A 556 10.77 33.73 3.27
C SER A 556 10.16 33.90 1.87
N LYS A 557 10.10 35.11 1.37
CA LYS A 557 9.58 35.39 0.03
C LYS A 557 10.36 34.64 -1.07
N GLU A 558 11.66 34.54 -0.91
CA GLU A 558 12.58 33.90 -1.84
C GLU A 558 12.32 32.38 -1.90
N VAL A 559 12.06 31.75 -0.75
CA VAL A 559 11.76 30.32 -0.67
C VAL A 559 10.39 30.01 -1.26
N ARG A 560 9.37 30.82 -0.94
CA ARG A 560 8.02 30.69 -1.55
C ARG A 560 8.06 30.84 -3.08
N GLU A 561 8.98 31.64 -3.60
CA GLU A 561 9.12 31.85 -5.04
C GLU A 561 9.59 30.59 -5.77
N LEU A 562 10.30 29.69 -5.10
CA LEU A 562 10.67 28.38 -5.67
C LEU A 562 9.43 27.52 -5.98
N ASP A 563 8.48 27.48 -5.06
CA ASP A 563 7.23 26.72 -5.24
C ASP A 563 6.32 27.41 -6.29
N ARG A 564 6.29 28.76 -6.31
CA ARG A 564 5.57 29.51 -7.35
C ARG A 564 6.14 29.26 -8.74
N ASP A 565 7.44 29.17 -8.89
CA ASP A 565 8.10 28.85 -10.15
C ASP A 565 7.77 27.42 -10.59
N ALA A 566 7.77 26.46 -9.66
CA ALA A 566 7.35 25.10 -9.95
C ALA A 566 5.91 25.04 -10.48
N VAL A 567 5.00 25.81 -9.90
CA VAL A 567 3.60 25.89 -10.33
C VAL A 567 3.45 26.61 -11.67
N ARG A 568 4.15 27.71 -11.90
CA ARG A 568 4.12 28.43 -13.21
C ARG A 568 4.61 27.55 -14.35
N ASN A 569 5.53 26.63 -14.06
CA ASN A 569 6.11 25.75 -15.07
C ASN A 569 5.21 24.56 -15.45
N ILE A 570 4.09 24.34 -14.78
CA ILE A 570 3.18 23.22 -15.07
C ILE A 570 2.69 23.23 -16.52
N ILE A 571 2.15 24.37 -16.98
CA ILE A 571 1.61 24.46 -18.36
C ILE A 571 2.71 24.31 -19.41
N PRO A 572 3.87 24.97 -19.29
CA PRO A 572 5.01 24.71 -20.17
C PRO A 572 5.49 23.27 -20.19
N LEU A 573 5.56 22.60 -19.04
CA LEU A 573 5.97 21.20 -18.95
C LEU A 573 5.02 20.27 -19.70
N LEU A 574 3.72 20.45 -19.51
CA LEU A 574 2.70 19.69 -20.24
C LEU A 574 2.83 19.90 -21.75
N GLY A 575 3.01 21.13 -22.19
CA GLY A 575 3.17 21.44 -23.61
C GLY A 575 4.38 20.76 -24.25
N ARG A 576 5.49 20.63 -23.53
CA ARG A 576 6.69 19.94 -24.03
C ARG A 576 6.50 18.44 -24.29
N VAL A 577 5.48 17.84 -23.69
CA VAL A 577 5.14 16.41 -23.88
C VAL A 577 3.83 16.19 -24.67
N GLY A 578 3.36 17.21 -25.39
CA GLY A 578 2.13 17.13 -26.22
C GLY A 578 0.84 17.05 -25.41
N LEU A 579 0.85 17.55 -24.19
CA LEU A 579 -0.31 17.62 -23.30
C LEU A 579 -0.77 19.06 -23.08
N ILE A 580 -2.04 19.22 -22.78
CA ILE A 580 -2.66 20.50 -22.42
C ILE A 580 -3.40 20.41 -21.10
N ALA A 581 -3.34 21.48 -20.31
CA ALA A 581 -4.33 21.72 -19.27
C ALA A 581 -5.56 22.39 -19.88
N TYR A 582 -6.75 22.08 -19.40
CA TYR A 582 -8.00 22.70 -19.84
C TYR A 582 -8.95 22.89 -18.65
N ARG A 583 -9.84 23.88 -18.72
CA ARG A 583 -10.93 24.06 -17.74
C ARG A 583 -12.00 22.98 -17.98
N LYS A 584 -12.44 22.33 -16.88
CA LYS A 584 -13.53 21.35 -16.94
C LYS A 584 -14.89 22.02 -17.09
#